data_96ce081ff5a6e96665786a9d20ad875c
#
_entry.id   96ce081ff5a6e96665786a9d20ad875c
#
_cell.length_a   1.000
_cell.length_b   1.000
_cell.length_c   1.000
_cell.angle_alpha   90.00
_cell.angle_beta   90.00
_cell.angle_gamma   90.00
#
_symmetry.space_group_name_H-M   'P 1'
#
loop_
_entity.id
_entity.type
_entity.pdbx_description
1 polymer ?
#
loop_
_entity_poly.entity_id
_entity_poly.type
_entity_poly.pdbx_seq_one_letter_code
_entity_poly.pdbx_strand_id
1 'polypeptide(L)'
;VLWAYYGDRGVRDMTIIRDHASGKFHIFATDLSLSYGMRNQYQHSWRNIGLNGSRDLAHWVSDDLVHWSEEEMVRFGTDDMGCVWAPDVIFDSEHGEYLVHWSSKHRCNNFGNMAIYGSRTKDFVHYSEPELIYRKPDSSIIDSAMYEEKGKFYLFVKSSPNPDNLLLLVSDHVNGKFERVEGFDDSMGAQTKG
;
A
#
# COMPACT_ATOMS: atom_id res chain seq x y z
N VAL A 1 -13.22 12.38 -14.99
CA VAL A 1 -13.57 12.05 -13.60
C VAL A 1 -13.53 10.53 -13.46
N LEU A 2 -12.76 10.02 -12.50
CA LEU A 2 -12.73 8.59 -12.18
C LEU A 2 -13.88 8.25 -11.24
N TRP A 3 -14.51 7.10 -11.46
CA TRP A 3 -15.55 6.56 -10.61
C TRP A 3 -15.22 5.13 -10.22
N ALA A 4 -15.47 4.77 -8.97
CA ALA A 4 -15.39 3.40 -8.48
C ALA A 4 -16.74 2.70 -8.68
N TYR A 5 -16.77 1.72 -9.56
CA TYR A 5 -17.97 0.96 -9.91
C TYR A 5 -18.01 -0.43 -9.27
N TYR A 6 -16.82 -1.00 -9.03
CA TYR A 6 -16.66 -2.37 -8.57
C TYR A 6 -16.32 -2.43 -7.08
N GLY A 7 -16.19 -3.63 -6.53
CA GLY A 7 -15.81 -3.85 -5.14
C GLY A 7 -16.71 -3.14 -4.14
N ASP A 8 -16.09 -2.42 -3.22
CA ASP A 8 -16.75 -1.61 -2.18
C ASP A 8 -17.36 -0.30 -2.73
N ARG A 9 -17.21 -0.02 -4.01
CA ARG A 9 -17.70 1.18 -4.69
C ARG A 9 -17.25 2.47 -4.05
N GLY A 10 -16.00 2.54 -3.71
CA GLY A 10 -15.33 3.71 -3.20
C GLY A 10 -13.86 3.47 -3.06
N VAL A 11 -13.07 4.48 -3.33
CA VAL A 11 -11.62 4.38 -3.31
C VAL A 11 -11.02 5.45 -2.43
N ARG A 12 -9.86 5.12 -1.87
CA ARG A 12 -9.05 6.03 -1.05
C ARG A 12 -7.58 5.68 -1.15
N ASP A 13 -6.74 6.51 -0.55
CA ASP A 13 -5.30 6.30 -0.41
C ASP A 13 -4.67 5.90 -1.76
N MET A 14 -4.92 6.70 -2.80
CA MET A 14 -4.42 6.42 -4.14
C MET A 14 -2.96 6.83 -4.31
N THR A 15 -2.23 6.04 -5.09
CA THR A 15 -0.91 6.38 -5.62
C THR A 15 -0.95 6.47 -7.13
N ILE A 16 0.01 7.17 -7.72
CA ILE A 16 0.18 7.28 -9.16
C ILE A 16 1.64 7.05 -9.53
N ILE A 17 1.87 6.26 -10.55
CA ILE A 17 3.21 5.99 -11.10
C ILE A 17 3.20 6.11 -12.62
N ARG A 18 4.30 6.58 -13.19
CA ARG A 18 4.54 6.52 -14.63
C ARG A 18 5.38 5.29 -14.96
N ASP A 19 4.88 4.44 -15.83
CA ASP A 19 5.66 3.33 -16.37
C ASP A 19 6.74 3.86 -17.30
N HIS A 20 8.00 3.53 -17.02
CA HIS A 20 9.16 3.98 -17.80
C HIS A 20 9.20 3.34 -19.21
N ALA A 21 8.70 2.12 -19.34
CA ALA A 21 8.74 1.38 -20.60
C ALA A 21 7.65 1.84 -21.59
N SER A 22 6.41 1.94 -21.14
CA SER A 22 5.27 2.34 -21.98
C SER A 22 5.01 3.85 -21.97
N GLY A 23 5.50 4.57 -20.97
CA GLY A 23 5.22 5.98 -20.71
C GLY A 23 3.84 6.24 -20.13
N LYS A 24 3.02 5.21 -19.90
CA LYS A 24 1.66 5.29 -19.35
C LYS A 24 1.67 5.61 -17.85
N PHE A 25 0.59 6.18 -17.40
CA PHE A 25 0.35 6.44 -15.98
C PHE A 25 -0.60 5.40 -15.42
N HIS A 26 -0.29 4.89 -14.24
CA HIS A 26 -1.08 3.92 -13.51
C HIS A 26 -1.51 4.52 -12.18
N ILE A 27 -2.80 4.42 -11.83
CA ILE A 27 -3.32 4.72 -10.50
C ILE A 27 -3.70 3.40 -9.84
N PHE A 28 -3.23 3.20 -8.61
CA PHE A 28 -3.73 2.17 -7.72
C PHE A 28 -4.39 2.81 -6.52
N ALA A 29 -5.50 2.26 -6.07
CA ALA A 29 -6.24 2.79 -4.92
C ALA A 29 -6.81 1.66 -4.07
N THR A 30 -6.90 1.90 -2.77
CA THR A 30 -7.60 1.02 -1.84
C THR A 30 -9.07 0.94 -2.22
N ASP A 31 -9.59 -0.28 -2.41
CA ASP A 31 -11.03 -0.54 -2.54
C ASP A 31 -11.66 -0.52 -1.14
N LEU A 32 -12.17 0.64 -0.75
CA LEU A 32 -12.84 0.84 0.53
C LEU A 32 -13.80 2.03 0.48
N SER A 33 -15.07 1.77 0.74
CA SER A 33 -16.10 2.79 0.87
C SER A 33 -16.67 2.83 2.29
N LEU A 34 -16.55 3.99 2.96
CA LEU A 34 -17.18 4.21 4.27
C LEU A 34 -18.71 4.25 4.17
N SER A 35 -19.23 4.81 3.09
CA SER A 35 -20.67 4.98 2.90
C SER A 35 -21.38 3.72 2.42
N TYR A 36 -20.73 2.88 1.65
CA TYR A 36 -21.32 1.66 1.07
C TYR A 36 -20.73 0.39 1.68
N GLY A 37 -19.45 0.07 1.44
CA GLY A 37 -18.84 -1.18 1.92
C GLY A 37 -18.85 -1.30 3.43
N MET A 38 -18.34 -0.29 4.14
CA MET A 38 -18.32 -0.28 5.61
C MET A 38 -19.71 -0.50 6.21
N ARG A 39 -20.72 0.15 5.64
CA ARG A 39 -22.11 0.07 6.13
C ARG A 39 -22.78 -1.27 5.79
N ASN A 40 -22.66 -1.73 4.54
CA ASN A 40 -23.46 -2.84 4.05
C ASN A 40 -22.77 -4.19 4.20
N GLN A 41 -21.43 -4.23 4.21
CA GLN A 41 -20.67 -5.47 4.20
C GLN A 41 -19.93 -5.72 5.52
N TYR A 42 -19.46 -4.66 6.22
CA TYR A 42 -18.54 -4.81 7.34
C TYR A 42 -19.12 -4.36 8.69
N GLN A 43 -20.44 -4.13 8.79
CA GLN A 43 -21.14 -3.81 10.04
C GLN A 43 -20.56 -2.60 10.78
N HIS A 44 -20.10 -1.59 10.06
CA HIS A 44 -19.41 -0.40 10.59
C HIS A 44 -18.17 -0.71 11.46
N SER A 45 -17.51 -1.83 11.24
CA SER A 45 -16.39 -2.30 12.05
C SER A 45 -15.06 -2.23 11.31
N TRP A 46 -14.16 -1.35 11.77
CA TRP A 46 -12.77 -1.30 11.31
C TRP A 46 -12.03 -2.63 11.52
N ARG A 47 -12.35 -3.34 12.61
CA ARG A 47 -11.81 -4.67 12.84
C ARG A 47 -12.27 -5.65 11.76
N ASN A 48 -13.55 -5.63 11.44
CA ASN A 48 -14.13 -6.54 10.45
C ASN A 48 -13.56 -6.27 9.06
N ILE A 49 -13.50 -5.02 8.62
CA ILE A 49 -12.95 -4.69 7.31
C ILE A 49 -11.45 -4.96 7.22
N GLY A 50 -10.69 -4.84 8.33
CA GLY A 50 -9.29 -5.24 8.38
C GLY A 50 -9.05 -6.76 8.32
N LEU A 51 -10.08 -7.58 8.58
CA LEU A 51 -10.01 -9.04 8.54
C LEU A 51 -10.62 -9.64 7.27
N ASN A 52 -11.64 -8.98 6.73
CA ASN A 52 -12.49 -9.49 5.65
C ASN A 52 -12.70 -8.45 4.54
N GLY A 53 -11.83 -7.43 4.47
CA GLY A 53 -11.91 -6.38 3.48
C GLY A 53 -11.50 -6.84 2.09
N SER A 54 -11.61 -5.92 1.14
CA SER A 54 -11.14 -6.17 -0.22
C SER A 54 -9.65 -6.53 -0.23
N ARG A 55 -9.31 -7.51 -1.04
CA ARG A 55 -7.94 -7.94 -1.30
C ARG A 55 -7.48 -7.51 -2.69
N ASP A 56 -8.29 -6.69 -3.34
CA ASP A 56 -8.04 -6.12 -4.64
C ASP A 56 -7.70 -4.63 -4.49
N LEU A 57 -6.95 -4.09 -5.43
CA LEU A 57 -6.81 -2.66 -5.63
C LEU A 57 -7.58 -2.25 -6.88
N ALA A 58 -8.23 -1.10 -6.81
CA ALA A 58 -8.77 -0.46 -7.99
C ALA A 58 -7.62 0.13 -8.81
N HIS A 59 -7.64 -0.08 -10.12
CA HIS A 59 -6.58 0.29 -11.05
C HIS A 59 -7.13 1.00 -12.27
N TRP A 60 -6.44 2.05 -12.71
CA TRP A 60 -6.71 2.80 -13.94
C TRP A 60 -5.40 3.11 -14.65
N VAL A 61 -5.50 3.19 -15.99
CA VAL A 61 -4.37 3.50 -16.87
C VAL A 61 -4.69 4.72 -17.74
N SER A 62 -3.71 5.58 -17.96
CA SER A 62 -3.83 6.75 -18.83
C SER A 62 -2.55 6.99 -19.62
N ASP A 63 -2.70 7.51 -20.83
CA ASP A 63 -1.58 8.01 -21.65
C ASP A 63 -1.28 9.49 -21.38
N ASP A 64 -2.23 10.27 -20.86
CA ASP A 64 -2.16 11.74 -20.83
C ASP A 64 -2.62 12.40 -19.51
N LEU A 65 -2.95 11.61 -18.48
CA LEU A 65 -3.49 12.04 -17.18
C LEU A 65 -4.91 12.68 -17.24
N VAL A 66 -5.51 12.72 -18.42
CA VAL A 66 -6.84 13.31 -18.66
C VAL A 66 -7.86 12.21 -18.99
N HIS A 67 -7.49 11.31 -19.89
CA HIS A 67 -8.32 10.19 -20.33
C HIS A 67 -7.83 8.91 -19.65
N TRP A 68 -8.70 8.28 -18.90
CA TRP A 68 -8.40 7.09 -18.12
C TRP A 68 -9.18 5.90 -18.64
N SER A 69 -8.61 4.72 -18.51
CA SER A 69 -9.29 3.44 -18.80
C SER A 69 -10.54 3.26 -17.94
N GLU A 70 -11.31 2.24 -18.24
CA GLU A 70 -12.28 1.70 -17.28
C GLU A 70 -11.54 1.17 -16.04
N GLU A 71 -12.28 1.11 -14.92
CA GLU A 71 -11.78 0.54 -13.67
C GLU A 71 -11.49 -0.95 -13.84
N GLU A 72 -10.35 -1.38 -13.35
CA GLU A 72 -9.98 -2.77 -13.20
C GLU A 72 -9.72 -3.10 -11.72
N MET A 73 -10.22 -4.24 -11.25
CA MET A 73 -9.92 -4.75 -9.90
C MET A 73 -8.79 -5.76 -10.01
N VAL A 74 -7.62 -5.41 -9.47
CA VAL A 74 -6.40 -6.23 -9.52
C VAL A 74 -6.18 -6.91 -8.18
N ARG A 75 -6.12 -8.24 -8.19
CA ARG A 75 -5.90 -9.06 -7.00
C ARG A 75 -4.45 -8.98 -6.54
N PHE A 76 -4.23 -8.43 -5.35
CA PHE A 76 -2.93 -8.39 -4.67
C PHE A 76 -2.89 -9.27 -3.42
N GLY A 77 -3.96 -9.30 -2.65
CA GLY A 77 -4.00 -10.07 -1.42
C GLY A 77 -4.29 -11.56 -1.64
N THR A 78 -3.58 -12.42 -0.92
CA THR A 78 -3.84 -13.86 -0.87
C THR A 78 -5.00 -14.18 0.08
N ASP A 79 -5.43 -15.46 0.13
CA ASP A 79 -6.47 -15.90 1.06
C ASP A 79 -6.04 -15.86 2.53
N ASP A 80 -4.75 -15.72 2.78
CA ASP A 80 -4.19 -15.54 4.11
C ASP A 80 -4.12 -14.08 4.57
N MET A 81 -4.51 -13.13 3.72
CA MET A 81 -4.56 -11.70 4.03
C MET A 81 -5.97 -11.24 4.35
N GLY A 82 -6.09 -10.27 5.25
CA GLY A 82 -7.38 -9.72 5.69
C GLY A 82 -7.88 -8.56 4.83
N CYS A 83 -6.97 -7.80 4.24
CA CYS A 83 -7.26 -6.61 3.43
C CYS A 83 -6.02 -6.21 2.63
N VAL A 84 -6.19 -5.28 1.67
CA VAL A 84 -5.10 -4.61 0.94
C VAL A 84 -5.36 -3.10 0.99
N TRP A 85 -4.54 -2.37 1.77
CA TRP A 85 -4.79 -0.96 2.05
C TRP A 85 -3.60 -0.06 1.75
N ALA A 86 -3.90 1.17 1.37
CA ALA A 86 -2.94 2.24 1.15
C ALA A 86 -1.75 1.79 0.28
N PRO A 87 -2.00 1.50 -1.03
CA PRO A 87 -0.94 1.11 -1.93
C PRO A 87 0.01 2.27 -2.19
N ASP A 88 1.28 1.92 -2.39
CA ASP A 88 2.25 2.80 -3.03
C ASP A 88 3.10 2.00 -4.01
N VAL A 89 3.75 2.69 -4.96
CA VAL A 89 4.51 2.05 -6.04
C VAL A 89 5.84 2.75 -6.22
N ILE A 90 6.91 1.97 -6.20
CA ILE A 90 8.27 2.45 -6.47
C ILE A 90 8.90 1.67 -7.62
N PHE A 91 9.70 2.35 -8.44
CA PHE A 91 10.55 1.70 -9.43
C PHE A 91 11.85 1.24 -8.78
N ASP A 92 12.16 -0.04 -8.90
CA ASP A 92 13.43 -0.63 -8.50
C ASP A 92 14.41 -0.57 -9.69
N SER A 93 15.29 0.41 -9.65
CA SER A 93 16.26 0.66 -10.73
C SER A 93 17.32 -0.45 -10.84
N GLU A 94 17.59 -1.20 -9.76
CA GLU A 94 18.54 -2.31 -9.72
C GLU A 94 18.05 -3.51 -10.57
N HIS A 95 16.74 -3.81 -10.49
CA HIS A 95 16.13 -4.96 -11.15
C HIS A 95 15.30 -4.60 -12.39
N GLY A 96 15.07 -3.30 -12.63
CA GLY A 96 14.27 -2.81 -13.76
C GLY A 96 12.81 -3.25 -13.66
N GLU A 97 12.23 -3.21 -12.46
CA GLU A 97 10.85 -3.60 -12.17
C GLU A 97 10.22 -2.66 -11.13
N TYR A 98 8.93 -2.78 -10.91
CA TYR A 98 8.20 -2.01 -9.91
C TYR A 98 7.87 -2.89 -8.71
N LEU A 99 7.90 -2.31 -7.52
CA LEU A 99 7.32 -2.86 -6.31
C LEU A 99 6.02 -2.10 -6.02
N VAL A 100 4.89 -2.79 -6.11
CA VAL A 100 3.61 -2.32 -5.56
C VAL A 100 3.52 -2.82 -4.14
N HIS A 101 3.44 -1.94 -3.14
CA HIS A 101 3.40 -2.33 -1.73
C HIS A 101 2.18 -1.76 -1.01
N TRP A 102 1.73 -2.42 0.04
CA TRP A 102 0.49 -2.10 0.77
C TRP A 102 0.52 -2.59 2.20
N SER A 103 -0.44 -2.13 3.00
CA SER A 103 -0.66 -2.56 4.38
C SER A 103 -1.67 -3.70 4.43
N SER A 104 -1.36 -4.76 5.19
CA SER A 104 -2.26 -5.90 5.38
C SER A 104 -2.13 -6.57 6.74
N LYS A 105 -3.23 -7.18 7.21
CA LYS A 105 -3.21 -8.23 8.23
C LYS A 105 -2.97 -9.58 7.58
N HIS A 106 -2.31 -10.50 8.28
CA HIS A 106 -1.99 -11.80 7.71
C HIS A 106 -2.18 -12.93 8.73
N ARG A 107 -2.59 -14.10 8.26
CA ARG A 107 -2.83 -15.30 9.07
C ARG A 107 -1.58 -15.74 9.86
N CYS A 108 -0.36 -15.55 9.31
CA CYS A 108 0.87 -15.97 9.98
C CYS A 108 1.10 -15.32 11.36
N ASN A 109 0.44 -14.21 11.65
CA ASN A 109 0.44 -13.57 12.97
C ASN A 109 -0.97 -13.51 13.59
N ASN A 110 -1.85 -14.46 13.24
CA ASN A 110 -3.25 -14.54 13.67
C ASN A 110 -4.05 -13.26 13.36
N PHE A 111 -3.78 -12.62 12.23
CA PHE A 111 -4.37 -11.35 11.84
C PHE A 111 -4.21 -10.24 12.91
N GLY A 112 -3.10 -10.27 13.63
CA GLY A 112 -2.75 -9.28 14.64
C GLY A 112 -2.34 -7.94 14.04
N ASN A 113 -1.11 -7.50 14.33
CA ASN A 113 -0.57 -6.26 13.80
C ASN A 113 -0.45 -6.29 12.26
N MET A 114 -0.82 -5.20 11.61
CA MET A 114 -0.61 -5.00 10.18
C MET A 114 0.88 -4.86 9.87
N ALA A 115 1.25 -5.27 8.67
CA ALA A 115 2.59 -5.17 8.14
C ALA A 115 2.54 -4.71 6.68
N ILE A 116 3.68 -4.28 6.13
CA ILE A 116 3.81 -3.89 4.74
C ILE A 116 4.22 -5.11 3.93
N TYR A 117 3.44 -5.39 2.90
CA TYR A 117 3.67 -6.43 1.90
C TYR A 117 3.85 -5.80 0.53
N GLY A 118 4.41 -6.51 -0.42
CA GLY A 118 4.58 -6.02 -1.78
C GLY A 118 4.62 -7.13 -2.80
N SER A 119 4.28 -6.80 -4.04
CA SER A 119 4.39 -7.64 -5.24
C SER A 119 5.16 -6.91 -6.32
N ARG A 120 5.95 -7.63 -7.09
CA ARG A 120 6.79 -7.08 -8.15
C ARG A 120 6.10 -7.23 -9.50
N THR A 121 6.33 -6.26 -10.36
CA THR A 121 5.83 -6.28 -11.74
C THR A 121 6.79 -5.55 -12.67
N LYS A 122 6.80 -5.97 -13.95
CA LYS A 122 7.53 -5.28 -15.02
C LYS A 122 6.60 -4.60 -16.03
N ASP A 123 5.32 -4.95 -15.99
CA ASP A 123 4.36 -4.59 -17.05
C ASP A 123 2.99 -4.16 -16.52
N PHE A 124 2.80 -4.13 -15.20
CA PHE A 124 1.52 -3.84 -14.53
C PHE A 124 0.36 -4.78 -14.96
N VAL A 125 0.70 -5.97 -15.45
CA VAL A 125 -0.23 -7.04 -15.83
C VAL A 125 0.06 -8.33 -15.04
N HIS A 126 1.36 -8.68 -14.92
CA HIS A 126 1.82 -9.86 -14.21
C HIS A 126 2.50 -9.45 -12.92
N TYR A 127 2.04 -10.01 -11.82
CA TYR A 127 2.53 -9.69 -10.47
C TYR A 127 3.12 -10.94 -9.80
N SER A 128 4.19 -10.76 -9.05
CA SER A 128 4.73 -11.82 -8.20
C SER A 128 3.78 -12.14 -7.05
N GLU A 129 3.99 -13.30 -6.41
CA GLU A 129 3.39 -13.56 -5.10
C GLU A 129 3.80 -12.48 -4.09
N PRO A 130 2.91 -12.10 -3.15
CA PRO A 130 3.23 -11.13 -2.12
C PRO A 130 4.40 -11.55 -1.22
N GLU A 131 5.32 -10.65 -0.99
CA GLU A 131 6.40 -10.80 -0.01
C GLU A 131 6.25 -9.81 1.14
N LEU A 132 6.76 -10.18 2.33
CA LEU A 132 6.80 -9.28 3.49
C LEU A 132 7.94 -8.28 3.30
N ILE A 133 7.60 -6.99 3.24
CA ILE A 133 8.59 -5.90 3.13
C ILE A 133 9.06 -5.45 4.52
N TYR A 134 8.09 -5.11 5.41
CA TYR A 134 8.44 -4.70 6.77
C TYR A 134 7.33 -5.01 7.77
N ARG A 135 7.75 -5.43 8.97
CA ARG A 135 6.87 -5.68 10.13
C ARG A 135 7.49 -5.11 11.39
N LYS A 136 6.66 -4.42 12.19
CA LYS A 136 7.02 -4.00 13.54
C LYS A 136 6.40 -4.98 14.55
N PRO A 137 7.16 -5.56 15.49
CA PRO A 137 6.66 -6.60 16.38
C PRO A 137 5.56 -6.14 17.34
N ASP A 138 5.65 -4.91 17.82
CA ASP A 138 4.88 -4.35 18.94
C ASP A 138 3.71 -3.46 18.53
N SER A 139 3.59 -3.11 17.26
CA SER A 139 2.49 -2.28 16.74
C SER A 139 2.15 -2.60 15.29
N SER A 140 0.96 -2.21 14.86
CA SER A 140 0.61 -2.17 13.45
C SER A 140 1.39 -1.08 12.73
N ILE A 141 1.74 -1.32 11.48
CA ILE A 141 2.24 -0.32 10.54
C ILE A 141 1.33 -0.27 9.33
N ILE A 142 1.00 0.95 8.91
CA ILE A 142 0.11 1.25 7.80
C ILE A 142 0.62 2.46 7.02
N ASP A 143 -0.02 2.74 5.89
CA ASP A 143 0.15 3.96 5.10
C ASP A 143 1.63 4.19 4.74
N SER A 144 2.22 3.20 4.06
CA SER A 144 3.62 3.26 3.64
C SER A 144 3.81 4.10 2.38
N ALA A 145 4.89 4.87 2.36
CA ALA A 145 5.41 5.51 1.15
C ALA A 145 6.90 5.24 1.02
N MET A 146 7.36 4.90 -0.18
CA MET A 146 8.75 4.57 -0.41
C MET A 146 9.38 5.52 -1.44
N TYR A 147 10.62 5.91 -1.17
CA TYR A 147 11.39 6.80 -2.03
C TYR A 147 12.83 6.31 -2.16
N GLU A 148 13.38 6.37 -3.38
CA GLU A 148 14.79 6.06 -3.64
C GLU A 148 15.60 7.35 -3.78
N GLU A 149 16.70 7.45 -3.06
CA GLU A 149 17.70 8.52 -3.24
C GLU A 149 19.12 7.98 -3.09
N LYS A 150 19.95 8.21 -4.11
CA LYS A 150 21.38 7.85 -4.11
C LYS A 150 21.64 6.37 -3.80
N GLY A 151 20.79 5.49 -4.34
CA GLY A 151 20.91 4.04 -4.18
C GLY A 151 20.48 3.54 -2.79
N LYS A 152 19.73 4.35 -2.04
CA LYS A 152 19.09 3.94 -0.79
C LYS A 152 17.58 4.09 -0.90
N PHE A 153 16.87 3.15 -0.27
CA PHE A 153 15.42 3.14 -0.20
C PHE A 153 14.99 3.63 1.18
N TYR A 154 14.16 4.66 1.19
CA TYR A 154 13.60 5.28 2.38
C TYR A 154 12.12 4.91 2.46
N LEU A 155 11.73 4.18 3.50
CA LEU A 155 10.36 3.74 3.73
C LEU A 155 9.76 4.54 4.89
N PHE A 156 8.77 5.36 4.58
CA PHE A 156 7.96 6.05 5.57
C PHE A 156 6.76 5.18 5.92
N VAL A 157 6.48 4.97 7.18
CA VAL A 157 5.34 4.20 7.65
C VAL A 157 4.71 4.84 8.87
N LYS A 158 3.40 4.76 8.97
CA LYS A 158 2.66 5.17 10.15
C LYS A 158 2.56 4.00 11.12
N SER A 159 2.99 4.21 12.36
CA SER A 159 2.87 3.24 13.46
C SER A 159 1.57 3.47 14.23
N SER A 160 0.78 2.41 14.48
CA SER A 160 -0.48 2.41 15.22
C SER A 160 -0.50 1.21 16.17
N PRO A 161 -1.06 1.26 17.38
CA PRO A 161 -1.72 2.38 18.01
C PRO A 161 -0.78 3.33 18.76
N ASN A 162 -1.34 4.17 19.50
CA ASN A 162 -0.87 5.36 20.20
C ASN A 162 0.50 5.28 20.91
N PRO A 163 1.36 6.30 20.77
CA PRO A 163 1.11 7.41 19.87
C PRO A 163 1.34 6.99 18.41
N ASP A 164 0.44 7.44 17.51
CA ASP A 164 0.63 7.25 16.07
C ASP A 164 1.84 8.08 15.65
N ASN A 165 2.93 7.42 15.30
CA ASN A 165 4.17 8.05 14.89
C ASN A 165 4.45 7.75 13.43
N LEU A 166 4.97 8.72 12.72
CA LEU A 166 5.59 8.51 11.43
C LEU A 166 7.03 8.02 11.66
N LEU A 167 7.33 6.83 11.17
CA LEU A 167 8.67 6.24 11.22
C LEU A 167 9.35 6.38 9.86
N LEU A 168 10.65 6.62 9.88
CA LEU A 168 11.51 6.53 8.71
C LEU A 168 12.43 5.33 8.86
N LEU A 169 12.45 4.52 7.82
CA LEU A 169 13.29 3.34 7.70
C LEU A 169 14.17 3.46 6.47
N VAL A 170 15.36 2.89 6.48
CA VAL A 170 16.30 2.93 5.36
C VAL A 170 16.86 1.54 5.08
N SER A 171 17.03 1.24 3.79
CA SER A 171 17.65 0.01 3.29
C SER A 171 18.50 0.29 2.05
N ASP A 172 19.47 -0.57 1.76
CA ASP A 172 20.26 -0.52 0.52
C ASP A 172 19.51 -1.20 -0.66
N HIS A 173 18.45 -1.95 -0.40
CA HIS A 173 17.64 -2.63 -1.42
C HIS A 173 16.16 -2.42 -1.16
N VAL A 174 15.34 -2.41 -2.21
CA VAL A 174 13.89 -2.16 -2.16
C VAL A 174 13.12 -3.14 -1.27
N ASN A 175 13.59 -4.37 -1.14
CA ASN A 175 13.08 -5.40 -0.24
C ASN A 175 14.13 -5.89 0.77
N GLY A 176 15.15 -5.07 1.02
CA GLY A 176 16.22 -5.39 1.95
C GLY A 176 15.80 -5.29 3.42
N LYS A 177 16.77 -5.43 4.30
CA LYS A 177 16.54 -5.21 5.71
C LYS A 177 16.42 -3.71 5.98
N PHE A 178 15.21 -3.26 6.25
CA PHE A 178 14.95 -1.88 6.64
C PHE A 178 15.35 -1.63 8.10
N GLU A 179 16.18 -0.62 8.33
CA GLU A 179 16.62 -0.17 9.65
C GLU A 179 16.01 1.19 9.97
N ARG A 180 15.57 1.36 11.23
CA ARG A 180 14.96 2.62 11.68
C ARG A 180 16.01 3.74 11.70
N VAL A 181 15.62 4.90 11.19
CA VAL A 181 16.39 6.15 11.38
C VAL A 181 15.99 6.74 12.71
N GLU A 182 16.90 6.60 13.71
CA GLU A 182 16.65 7.06 15.06
C GLU A 182 16.49 8.59 15.12
N GLY A 183 15.57 9.05 15.98
CA GLY A 183 15.29 10.46 16.18
C GLY A 183 14.46 11.14 15.09
N PHE A 184 14.04 10.42 14.05
CA PHE A 184 13.21 11.00 13.00
C PHE A 184 11.83 11.38 13.51
N ASP A 185 11.15 10.49 14.21
CA ASP A 185 9.83 10.70 14.81
C ASP A 185 9.88 11.82 15.89
N ASP A 186 10.96 11.92 16.65
CA ASP A 186 11.16 13.01 17.63
C ASP A 186 11.28 14.37 16.95
N SER A 187 11.92 14.44 15.78
CA SER A 187 12.09 15.68 15.00
C SER A 187 10.77 16.20 14.42
N MET A 188 9.82 15.30 14.13
CA MET A 188 8.51 15.64 13.56
C MET A 188 7.50 16.08 14.63
N GLY A 189 7.73 15.78 15.90
CA GLY A 189 6.92 16.19 17.04
C GLY A 189 5.49 15.66 17.02
N ALA A 190 4.63 16.24 17.85
CA ALA A 190 3.22 15.83 18.01
C ALA A 190 2.33 16.14 16.77
N GLN A 191 2.88 16.74 15.74
CA GLN A 191 2.14 17.12 14.52
C GLN A 191 2.07 16.01 13.46
N THR A 192 2.71 14.87 13.68
CA THR A 192 2.68 13.71 12.77
C THR A 192 1.45 12.83 12.92
N LYS A 193 0.39 13.35 13.51
CA LYS A 193 -0.91 12.68 13.53
C LYS A 193 -1.56 12.91 12.15
N GLY A 194 -1.39 11.97 11.25
CA GLY A 194 -2.08 11.94 9.97
C GLY A 194 -3.57 11.62 10.10
#